data_972845c885901011f554eec76af8bd13
#
_entry.id   972845c885901011f554eec76af8bd13
#
_cell.length_a   1.000
_cell.length_b   1.000
_cell.length_c   1.000
_cell.angle_alpha   90.00
_cell.angle_beta   90.00
_cell.angle_gamma   90.00
#
_symmetry.space_group_name_H-M   'P 1'
#
loop_
_entity.id
_entity.type
_entity.pdbx_description
1 polymer ?
#
loop_
_entity_poly.entity_id
_entity_poly.type
_entity_poly.pdbx_seq_one_letter_code
_entity_poly.pdbx_strand_id
1 'polypeptide(L)'
;WNGNDALRPLDKKGRRQAELLVSALEGFRPERIYSAEPVRCQDTVAPLAAELGMQVTVDERLGDEHWIANQVESKKAFEDIVALGGVSVICSQGITIPDLLAAWSAEGTLPFDEEILCKKGSAWVLGFNDGVMTTADYYASALPVK
;
A
#
# COMPACT_ATOMS: atom_id res chain seq x y z
N TRP A 1 -1.45 21.28 -10.01
CA TRP A 1 -2.84 20.84 -9.80
C TRP A 1 -3.57 21.87 -8.92
N ASN A 2 -4.72 22.34 -9.38
CA ASN A 2 -5.49 23.41 -8.72
C ASN A 2 -6.82 22.94 -8.13
N GLY A 3 -7.14 21.66 -8.19
CA GLY A 3 -8.40 21.11 -7.68
C GLY A 3 -8.26 20.48 -6.31
N ASN A 4 -9.29 19.72 -5.92
CA ASN A 4 -9.26 18.93 -4.70
C ASN A 4 -8.16 17.88 -4.79
N ASP A 5 -7.26 17.85 -3.82
CA ASP A 5 -6.12 16.92 -3.82
C ASP A 5 -6.53 15.44 -3.91
N ALA A 6 -7.66 15.06 -3.29
CA ALA A 6 -8.18 13.70 -3.37
C ALA A 6 -8.53 13.27 -4.81
N LEU A 7 -8.82 14.22 -5.69
CA LEU A 7 -9.15 13.97 -7.09
C LEU A 7 -7.94 14.09 -8.02
N ARG A 8 -6.78 14.42 -7.49
CA ARG A 8 -5.58 14.60 -8.30
C ARG A 8 -5.13 13.24 -8.85
N PRO A 9 -5.07 13.12 -10.20
CA PRO A 9 -4.60 11.87 -10.81
C PRO A 9 -3.07 11.74 -10.72
N LEU A 10 -2.55 10.57 -11.08
CA LEU A 10 -1.12 10.39 -11.25
C LEU A 10 -0.62 11.28 -12.40
N ASP A 11 0.58 11.81 -12.24
CA ASP A 11 1.30 12.45 -13.34
C ASP A 11 1.94 11.38 -14.24
N LYS A 12 2.67 11.82 -15.25
CA LYS A 12 3.30 10.91 -16.22
C LYS A 12 4.26 9.92 -15.55
N LYS A 13 5.07 10.42 -14.61
CA LYS A 13 6.02 9.58 -13.87
C LYS A 13 5.27 8.57 -12.98
N GLY A 14 4.22 9.02 -12.30
CA GLY A 14 3.39 8.16 -11.46
C GLY A 14 2.72 7.06 -12.24
N ARG A 15 2.21 7.35 -13.44
CA ARG A 15 1.64 6.33 -14.32
C ARG A 15 2.68 5.31 -14.75
N ARG A 16 3.90 5.75 -15.05
CA ARG A 16 5.00 4.85 -15.39
C ARG A 16 5.38 3.96 -14.22
N GLN A 17 5.43 4.52 -13.00
CA GLN A 17 5.69 3.75 -11.79
C GLN A 17 4.61 2.68 -11.56
N ALA A 18 3.33 3.04 -11.78
CA ALA A 18 2.21 2.10 -11.64
C ALA A 18 2.32 0.93 -12.63
N GLU A 19 2.71 1.19 -13.87
CA GLU A 19 2.94 0.15 -14.87
C GLU A 19 4.07 -0.80 -14.46
N LEU A 20 5.15 -0.25 -13.91
CA LEU A 20 6.29 -1.06 -13.48
C LEU A 20 5.97 -1.91 -12.24
N LEU A 21 5.02 -1.49 -11.40
CA LEU A 21 4.58 -2.29 -10.27
C LEU A 21 3.92 -3.60 -10.70
N VAL A 22 3.33 -3.67 -11.88
CA VAL A 22 2.73 -4.91 -12.39
C VAL A 22 3.76 -6.03 -12.39
N SER A 23 4.92 -5.79 -13.02
CA SER A 23 5.99 -6.80 -13.07
C SER A 23 6.54 -7.14 -11.68
N ALA A 24 6.58 -6.17 -10.78
CA ALA A 24 7.10 -6.40 -9.43
C ALA A 24 6.15 -7.22 -8.57
N LEU A 25 4.84 -7.06 -8.75
CA LEU A 25 3.83 -7.60 -7.83
C LEU A 25 3.07 -8.81 -8.38
N GLU A 26 2.95 -8.97 -9.71
CA GLU A 26 2.14 -10.07 -10.27
C GLU A 26 2.65 -11.45 -9.87
N GLY A 27 3.96 -11.60 -9.66
CA GLY A 27 4.59 -12.86 -9.26
C GLY A 27 4.16 -13.35 -7.88
N PHE A 28 3.69 -12.46 -7.02
CA PHE A 28 3.14 -12.83 -5.71
C PHE A 28 1.73 -13.41 -5.81
N ARG A 29 1.11 -13.38 -6.99
CA ARG A 29 -0.23 -13.87 -7.26
C ARG A 29 -1.28 -13.28 -6.32
N PRO A 30 -1.47 -11.96 -6.33
CA PRO A 30 -2.47 -11.31 -5.49
C PRO A 30 -3.87 -11.87 -5.76
N GLU A 31 -4.62 -12.04 -4.68
CA GLU A 31 -6.01 -12.51 -4.74
C GLU A 31 -7.00 -11.37 -4.57
N ARG A 32 -6.55 -10.26 -4.00
CA ARG A 32 -7.38 -9.09 -3.69
C ARG A 32 -6.54 -7.82 -3.86
N ILE A 33 -7.18 -6.75 -4.34
CA ILE A 33 -6.53 -5.45 -4.50
C ILE A 33 -7.41 -4.39 -3.85
N TYR A 34 -6.82 -3.63 -2.95
CA TYR A 34 -7.47 -2.54 -2.23
C TYR A 34 -6.77 -1.22 -2.48
N SER A 35 -7.49 -0.14 -2.34
CA SER A 35 -6.91 1.20 -2.42
C SER A 35 -7.57 2.15 -1.44
N ALA A 36 -6.78 3.07 -0.91
CA ALA A 36 -7.28 4.26 -0.26
C ALA A 36 -8.09 5.09 -1.28
N GLU A 37 -8.90 6.03 -0.77
CA GLU A 37 -9.84 6.78 -1.60
C GLU A 37 -9.22 7.73 -2.63
N PRO A 38 -8.07 8.42 -2.38
CA PRO A 38 -7.53 9.34 -3.37
C PRO A 38 -7.33 8.69 -4.74
N VAL A 39 -7.68 9.44 -5.78
CA VAL A 39 -7.62 8.96 -7.17
C VAL A 39 -6.22 8.45 -7.53
N ARG A 40 -5.16 9.15 -7.10
CA ARG A 40 -3.80 8.71 -7.39
C ARG A 40 -3.45 7.35 -6.78
N CYS A 41 -4.08 6.99 -5.65
CA CYS A 41 -3.91 5.64 -5.08
C CYS A 41 -4.60 4.59 -5.94
N GLN A 42 -5.83 4.87 -6.35
CA GLN A 42 -6.59 3.98 -7.24
C GLN A 42 -5.87 3.79 -8.56
N ASP A 43 -5.34 4.87 -9.14
CA ASP A 43 -4.59 4.85 -10.39
C ASP A 43 -3.30 4.03 -10.27
N THR A 44 -2.69 4.01 -9.09
CA THR A 44 -1.45 3.26 -8.85
C THR A 44 -1.65 1.75 -8.98
N VAL A 45 -2.79 1.22 -8.55
CA VAL A 45 -3.07 -0.23 -8.61
C VAL A 45 -3.95 -0.62 -9.79
N ALA A 46 -4.46 0.34 -10.55
CA ALA A 46 -5.31 0.07 -11.69
C ALA A 46 -4.63 -0.80 -12.77
N PRO A 47 -3.37 -0.55 -13.18
CA PRO A 47 -2.71 -1.41 -14.16
C PRO A 47 -2.56 -2.85 -13.68
N LEU A 48 -2.22 -3.05 -12.40
CA LEU A 48 -2.12 -4.40 -11.83
C LEU A 48 -3.48 -5.10 -11.82
N ALA A 49 -4.54 -4.39 -11.43
CA ALA A 49 -5.88 -4.92 -11.44
C ALA A 49 -6.31 -5.35 -12.85
N ALA A 50 -6.03 -4.52 -13.85
CA ALA A 50 -6.34 -4.83 -15.24
C ALA A 50 -5.59 -6.08 -15.70
N GLU A 51 -4.30 -6.20 -15.39
CA GLU A 51 -3.47 -7.36 -15.77
C GLU A 51 -4.00 -8.65 -15.14
N LEU A 52 -4.46 -8.59 -13.89
CA LEU A 52 -4.94 -9.77 -13.16
C LEU A 52 -6.44 -10.04 -13.35
N GLY A 53 -7.15 -9.18 -14.09
CA GLY A 53 -8.59 -9.30 -14.26
C GLY A 53 -9.39 -9.10 -12.98
N MET A 54 -8.90 -8.26 -12.08
CA MET A 54 -9.51 -7.97 -10.79
C MET A 54 -10.06 -6.56 -10.71
N GLN A 55 -11.00 -6.36 -9.80
CA GLN A 55 -11.47 -5.02 -9.45
C GLN A 55 -10.72 -4.51 -8.23
N VAL A 56 -10.55 -3.20 -8.14
CA VAL A 56 -9.97 -2.54 -6.97
C VAL A 56 -11.10 -2.24 -5.99
N THR A 57 -10.95 -2.69 -4.75
CA THR A 57 -11.85 -2.33 -3.66
C THR A 57 -11.34 -1.06 -3.01
N VAL A 58 -12.10 0.01 -3.09
CA VAL A 58 -11.75 1.29 -2.49
C VAL A 58 -12.32 1.37 -1.07
N ASP A 59 -11.46 1.71 -0.11
CA ASP A 59 -11.85 1.85 1.29
C ASP A 59 -11.16 3.08 1.88
N GLU A 60 -11.94 4.09 2.28
CA GLU A 60 -11.40 5.34 2.83
C GLU A 60 -10.58 5.14 4.10
N ARG A 61 -10.85 4.07 4.86
CA ARG A 61 -10.13 3.77 6.10
C ARG A 61 -8.66 3.44 5.86
N LEU A 62 -8.27 3.17 4.61
CA LEU A 62 -6.90 2.78 4.26
C LEU A 62 -5.98 3.97 3.96
N GLY A 63 -6.47 5.21 4.02
CA GLY A 63 -5.72 6.39 3.67
C GLY A 63 -5.35 7.29 4.84
N ASP A 64 -4.51 8.29 4.57
CA ASP A 64 -3.95 9.19 5.57
C ASP A 64 -5.01 9.99 6.32
N GLU A 65 -6.03 10.48 5.63
CA GLU A 65 -7.06 11.28 6.26
C GLU A 65 -7.77 10.51 7.38
N HIS A 66 -8.17 9.27 7.12
CA HIS A 66 -8.82 8.44 8.11
C HIS A 66 -7.84 7.98 9.20
N TRP A 67 -6.60 7.67 8.83
CA TRP A 67 -5.54 7.29 9.78
C TRP A 67 -5.35 8.39 10.83
N ILE A 68 -5.28 9.64 10.40
CA ILE A 68 -5.13 10.78 11.30
C ILE A 68 -6.37 10.97 12.16
N ALA A 69 -7.56 10.84 11.58
CA ALA A 69 -8.84 11.07 12.27
C ALA A 69 -9.18 9.95 13.26
N ASN A 70 -8.92 8.69 12.90
CA ASN A 70 -9.24 7.53 13.74
C ASN A 70 -8.30 6.36 13.43
N GLN A 71 -7.12 6.43 14.03
CA GLN A 71 -6.07 5.44 13.80
C GLN A 71 -6.48 4.02 14.19
N VAL A 72 -7.25 3.87 15.26
CA VAL A 72 -7.70 2.54 15.73
C VAL A 72 -8.55 1.85 14.67
N GLU A 73 -9.53 2.55 14.12
CA GLU A 73 -10.40 2.01 13.07
C GLU A 73 -9.64 1.74 11.78
N SER A 74 -8.75 2.66 11.40
CA SER A 74 -7.92 2.51 10.21
C SER A 74 -7.01 1.28 10.32
N LYS A 75 -6.31 1.14 11.45
CA LYS A 75 -5.44 -0.02 11.71
C LYS A 75 -6.22 -1.33 11.66
N LYS A 76 -7.43 -1.33 12.26
CA LYS A 76 -8.29 -2.52 12.22
C LYS A 76 -8.68 -2.90 10.79
N ALA A 77 -8.91 -1.94 9.92
CA ALA A 77 -9.22 -2.23 8.51
C ALA A 77 -8.09 -3.00 7.83
N PHE A 78 -6.83 -2.62 8.08
CA PHE A 78 -5.67 -3.38 7.57
C PHE A 78 -5.58 -4.76 8.21
N GLU A 79 -5.81 -4.85 9.51
CA GLU A 79 -5.77 -6.14 10.22
C GLU A 79 -6.82 -7.12 9.72
N ASP A 80 -8.02 -6.62 9.40
CA ASP A 80 -9.09 -7.43 8.84
C ASP A 80 -8.70 -8.02 7.47
N ILE A 81 -7.99 -7.25 6.65
CA ILE A 81 -7.47 -7.73 5.37
C ILE A 81 -6.42 -8.81 5.58
N VAL A 82 -5.49 -8.60 6.51
CA VAL A 82 -4.47 -9.61 6.84
C VAL A 82 -5.13 -10.90 7.31
N ALA A 83 -6.19 -10.80 8.10
CA ALA A 83 -6.92 -11.96 8.64
C ALA A 83 -7.58 -12.82 7.57
N LEU A 84 -7.83 -12.29 6.37
CA LEU A 84 -8.37 -13.06 5.26
C LEU A 84 -7.40 -14.14 4.74
N GLY A 85 -6.11 -14.01 5.04
CA GLY A 85 -5.07 -14.89 4.52
C GLY A 85 -4.81 -14.68 3.04
N GLY A 86 -3.92 -15.45 2.46
CA GLY A 86 -3.53 -15.30 1.07
C GLY A 86 -2.74 -14.03 0.81
N VAL A 87 -2.81 -13.52 -0.40
CA VAL A 87 -2.05 -12.34 -0.81
C VAL A 87 -3.00 -11.21 -1.19
N SER A 88 -2.86 -10.08 -0.51
CA SER A 88 -3.60 -8.86 -0.81
C SER A 88 -2.63 -7.73 -1.14
N VAL A 89 -2.99 -6.90 -2.12
CA VAL A 89 -2.27 -5.67 -2.43
C VAL A 89 -3.10 -4.50 -1.93
N ILE A 90 -2.46 -3.58 -1.21
CA ILE A 90 -3.11 -2.40 -0.67
C ILE A 90 -2.32 -1.17 -1.07
N CYS A 91 -2.94 -0.24 -1.78
CA CYS A 91 -2.35 1.07 -2.02
C CYS A 91 -2.80 2.03 -0.94
N SER A 92 -1.85 2.55 -0.18
CA SER A 92 -2.08 3.52 0.87
C SER A 92 -1.14 4.72 0.68
N GLN A 93 -0.94 5.48 1.74
CA GLN A 93 -0.27 6.78 1.64
C GLN A 93 0.88 6.93 2.63
N GLY A 94 1.64 8.02 2.46
CA GLY A 94 2.95 8.20 3.09
C GLY A 94 2.95 8.46 4.60
N ILE A 95 1.81 8.80 5.22
CA ILE A 95 1.70 8.87 6.69
C ILE A 95 1.28 7.51 7.23
N THR A 96 0.28 6.89 6.62
CA THR A 96 -0.29 5.62 7.06
C THR A 96 0.72 4.48 7.04
N ILE A 97 1.44 4.30 5.93
CA ILE A 97 2.31 3.13 5.75
C ILE A 97 3.41 3.05 6.80
N PRO A 98 4.23 4.10 6.99
CA PRO A 98 5.28 4.02 8.01
C PRO A 98 4.74 3.83 9.42
N ASP A 99 3.67 4.53 9.79
CA ASP A 99 3.06 4.43 11.10
C ASP A 99 2.49 3.04 11.37
N LEU A 100 1.81 2.46 10.37
CA LEU A 100 1.25 1.11 10.46
C LEU A 100 2.35 0.08 10.66
N LEU A 101 3.42 0.15 9.86
CA LEU A 101 4.54 -0.77 9.97
C LEU A 101 5.24 -0.65 11.31
N ALA A 102 5.40 0.57 11.82
CA ALA A 102 5.97 0.80 13.14
C ALA A 102 5.09 0.19 14.25
N ALA A 103 3.77 0.34 14.14
CA ALA A 103 2.82 -0.24 15.10
C ALA A 103 2.88 -1.78 15.09
N TRP A 104 2.89 -2.38 13.90
CA TRP A 104 3.00 -3.84 13.77
C TRP A 104 4.35 -4.37 14.25
N SER A 105 5.43 -3.62 14.01
CA SER A 105 6.76 -3.96 14.56
C SER A 105 6.74 -3.98 16.08
N ALA A 106 6.10 -2.99 16.71
CA ALA A 106 6.01 -2.91 18.17
C ALA A 106 5.19 -4.04 18.79
N GLU A 107 4.21 -4.56 18.07
CA GLU A 107 3.34 -5.65 18.53
C GLU A 107 3.97 -7.04 18.31
N GLY A 108 4.98 -7.13 17.44
CA GLY A 108 5.59 -8.39 17.05
C GLY A 108 7.06 -8.49 17.49
N THR A 109 7.80 -9.28 16.73
CA THR A 109 9.22 -9.55 17.01
C THR A 109 10.15 -9.01 15.92
N LEU A 110 9.61 -8.35 14.91
CA LEU A 110 10.39 -7.82 13.80
C LEU A 110 10.71 -6.34 14.03
N PRO A 111 11.93 -5.99 14.45
CA PRO A 111 12.28 -4.59 14.63
C PRO A 111 12.64 -3.91 13.30
N PHE A 112 12.46 -2.59 13.25
CA PHE A 112 13.05 -1.76 12.21
C PHE A 112 14.23 -1.00 12.82
N ASP A 113 15.43 -1.22 12.29
CA ASP A 113 16.65 -0.59 12.77
C ASP A 113 16.89 0.78 12.15
N GLU A 114 16.19 1.10 11.09
CA GLU A 114 16.33 2.33 10.33
C GLU A 114 14.97 2.97 10.08
N GLU A 115 14.98 4.19 9.56
CA GLU A 115 13.78 4.88 9.16
C GLU A 115 12.98 4.04 8.14
N ILE A 116 11.67 3.97 8.34
CA ILE A 116 10.78 3.23 7.43
C ILE A 116 10.52 4.10 6.20
N LEU A 117 11.15 3.76 5.09
CA LEU A 117 11.00 4.49 3.84
C LEU A 117 9.62 4.24 3.22
N CYS A 118 9.09 5.25 2.53
CA CYS A 118 7.84 5.13 1.79
C CYS A 118 7.85 6.11 0.63
N LYS A 119 8.77 5.90 -0.31
CA LYS A 119 8.91 6.77 -1.48
C LYS A 119 7.89 6.42 -2.55
N LYS A 120 7.58 7.39 -3.41
CA LYS A 120 6.63 7.18 -4.50
C LYS A 120 7.07 6.01 -5.39
N GLY A 121 6.13 5.16 -5.75
CA GLY A 121 6.38 4.00 -6.60
C GLY A 121 7.05 2.83 -5.90
N SER A 122 7.29 2.94 -4.60
CA SER A 122 7.83 1.84 -3.79
C SER A 122 6.73 0.93 -3.28
N ALA A 123 7.13 -0.23 -2.79
CA ALA A 123 6.22 -1.18 -2.15
C ALA A 123 6.91 -1.87 -0.97
N TRP A 124 6.13 -2.16 0.04
CA TRP A 124 6.52 -3.04 1.13
C TRP A 124 5.85 -4.39 0.93
N VAL A 125 6.63 -5.45 1.00
CA VAL A 125 6.10 -6.83 0.98
C VAL A 125 6.20 -7.38 2.39
N LEU A 126 5.04 -7.68 2.97
CA LEU A 126 4.94 -8.09 4.37
C LEU A 126 4.48 -9.54 4.46
N GLY A 127 5.12 -10.30 5.35
CA GLY A 127 4.69 -11.66 5.68
C GLY A 127 4.12 -11.70 7.09
N PHE A 128 3.03 -12.44 7.26
CA PHE A 128 2.36 -12.60 8.55
C PHE A 128 2.23 -14.08 8.90
N ASN A 129 2.36 -14.38 10.19
CA ASN A 129 2.11 -15.71 10.74
C ASN A 129 1.24 -15.54 11.98
N ASP A 130 0.03 -16.12 11.93
CA ASP A 130 -0.97 -15.99 13.01
C ASP A 130 -1.25 -14.54 13.39
N GLY A 131 -1.38 -13.66 12.38
CA GLY A 131 -1.66 -12.26 12.58
C GLY A 131 -0.47 -11.40 13.00
N VAL A 132 0.71 -11.98 13.14
CA VAL A 132 1.93 -11.27 13.53
C VAL A 132 2.84 -11.09 12.32
N MET A 133 3.30 -9.86 12.09
CA MET A 133 4.23 -9.55 11.01
C MET A 133 5.60 -10.17 11.30
N THR A 134 6.03 -11.07 10.43
CA THR A 134 7.29 -11.81 10.58
C THR A 134 8.36 -11.40 9.57
N THR A 135 7.97 -10.84 8.44
CA THR A 135 8.91 -10.33 7.43
C THR A 135 8.39 -9.01 6.85
N ALA A 136 9.32 -8.15 6.46
CA ALA A 136 9.01 -6.89 5.81
C ALA A 136 10.19 -6.51 4.90
N ASP A 137 9.91 -6.44 3.59
CA ASP A 137 10.93 -6.13 2.58
C ASP A 137 10.50 -4.91 1.77
N TYR A 138 11.41 -3.94 1.65
CA TYR A 138 11.17 -2.71 0.91
C TYR A 138 11.67 -2.82 -0.52
N TYR A 139 10.78 -2.57 -1.47
CA TYR A 139 11.08 -2.58 -2.90
C TYR A 139 10.98 -1.14 -3.41
N ALA A 140 12.12 -0.53 -3.68
CA ALA A 140 12.16 0.81 -4.24
C ALA A 140 11.56 0.82 -5.65
N SER A 141 11.14 2.02 -6.11
CA SER A 141 10.68 2.19 -7.48
C SER A 141 11.74 1.75 -8.48
N ALA A 142 11.30 1.06 -9.55
CA ALA A 142 12.18 0.65 -10.64
C ALA A 142 12.64 1.83 -11.52
N LEU A 143 12.01 3.00 -11.40
CA LEU A 143 12.44 4.18 -12.15
C LEU A 143 13.73 4.75 -11.56
N PRO A 144 14.63 5.23 -12.43
CA PRO A 144 15.85 5.87 -11.96
C PRO A 144 15.54 7.07 -11.07
N VAL A 145 16.34 7.24 -10.02
CA VAL A 145 16.30 8.42 -9.16
C VAL A 145 17.15 9.49 -9.82
N LYS A 146 16.60 10.67 -9.96
CA LYS A 146 17.33 11.84 -10.46
C LYS A 146 17.36 12.94 -9.44
#